data_f4fd797a1016e18f109c4c0989660de6
#
_entry.id   f4fd797a1016e18f109c4c0989660de6
#
_cell.length_a   1.000
_cell.length_b   1.000
_cell.length_c   1.000
_cell.angle_alpha   90.00
_cell.angle_beta   90.00
_cell.angle_gamma   90.00
#
_symmetry.space_group_name_H-M   'P 1'
#
loop_
_entity.id
_entity.type
_entity.pdbx_description
1 polymer ?
#
loop_
_entity_poly.entity_id
_entity_poly.type
_entity_poly.pdbx_seq_one_letter_code
_entity_poly.pdbx_strand_id
1 'polypeptide(L)'
;MKRNENIVLLSRDHHFGLLHAWKIKQGLKKGVALERIATYIIFHWQHNQEAHFLEEEKFLFPYIKHELIDQALKEHEQIRQMIEQCAAAPTEALLTDYAELLTAHIRYEERVLFPYMEENLSDEVLSEIGRNLCNEHHTEEEEYPDEFWQ
;
A
#
# COMPACT_ATOMS: atom_id res chain seq x y z
N MET A 1 9.84 7.08 16.15
CA MET A 1 9.10 8.36 16.10
C MET A 1 7.60 8.11 15.93
N LYS A 2 6.80 8.90 16.60
CA LYS A 2 5.35 8.81 16.49
C LYS A 2 4.87 9.47 15.19
N ARG A 3 4.00 8.78 14.43
CA ARG A 3 3.42 9.32 13.19
C ARG A 3 2.53 10.53 13.52
N ASN A 4 2.55 11.55 12.64
CA ASN A 4 1.67 12.71 12.77
C ASN A 4 0.20 12.26 12.71
N GLU A 5 -0.63 12.79 13.59
CA GLU A 5 -2.03 12.41 13.70
C GLU A 5 -2.83 12.61 12.40
N ASN A 6 -2.40 13.55 11.56
CA ASN A 6 -3.10 13.88 10.32
C ASN A 6 -2.87 12.87 9.20
N ILE A 7 -1.84 12.04 9.29
CA ILE A 7 -1.54 11.02 8.28
C ILE A 7 -1.51 9.61 8.85
N VAL A 8 -1.90 9.45 10.11
CA VAL A 8 -1.88 8.15 10.79
C VAL A 8 -2.80 7.11 10.13
N LEU A 9 -3.89 7.55 9.48
CA LEU A 9 -4.78 6.62 8.78
C LEU A 9 -4.08 5.90 7.64
N LEU A 10 -3.22 6.61 6.90
CA LEU A 10 -2.42 6.02 5.84
C LEU A 10 -1.39 5.04 6.40
N SER A 11 -0.79 5.37 7.55
CA SER A 11 0.14 4.44 8.22
C SER A 11 -0.57 3.18 8.72
N ARG A 12 -1.81 3.28 9.16
CA ARG A 12 -2.60 2.10 9.55
C ARG A 12 -2.86 1.17 8.36
N ASP A 13 -3.12 1.74 7.19
CA ASP A 13 -3.28 0.95 5.97
C ASP A 13 -2.01 0.16 5.66
N HIS A 14 -0.85 0.71 5.95
CA HIS A 14 0.43 0.04 5.74
C HIS A 14 0.55 -1.25 6.55
N HIS A 15 -0.05 -1.30 7.73
CA HIS A 15 -0.09 -2.54 8.52
C HIS A 15 -0.80 -3.65 7.74
N PHE A 16 -1.94 -3.34 7.12
CA PHE A 16 -2.67 -4.31 6.30
C PHE A 16 -1.88 -4.71 5.05
N GLY A 17 -1.17 -3.77 4.44
CA GLY A 17 -0.31 -4.07 3.29
C GLY A 17 0.84 -5.00 3.64
N LEU A 18 1.48 -4.80 4.79
CA LEU A 18 2.55 -5.69 5.26
C LEU A 18 2.01 -7.08 5.58
N LEU A 19 0.85 -7.16 6.20
CA LEU A 19 0.20 -8.44 6.48
C LEU A 19 -0.17 -9.17 5.18
N HIS A 20 -0.68 -8.44 4.19
CA HIS A 20 -0.99 -8.96 2.87
C HIS A 20 0.26 -9.59 2.22
N ALA A 21 1.39 -8.87 2.23
CA ALA A 21 2.64 -9.39 1.69
C ALA A 21 3.10 -10.64 2.43
N TRP A 22 2.94 -10.67 3.76
CA TRP A 22 3.28 -11.85 4.56
C TRP A 22 2.42 -13.05 4.18
N LYS A 23 1.12 -12.87 4.00
CA LYS A 23 0.19 -13.93 3.59
C LYS A 23 0.62 -14.53 2.24
N ILE A 24 1.00 -13.69 1.29
CA ILE A 24 1.48 -14.13 -0.02
C ILE A 24 2.72 -15.01 0.14
N LYS A 25 3.69 -14.57 0.92
CA LYS A 25 4.93 -15.32 1.16
C LYS A 25 4.65 -16.66 1.83
N GLN A 26 3.71 -16.70 2.78
CA GLN A 26 3.31 -17.95 3.41
C GLN A 26 2.68 -18.92 2.42
N GLY A 27 1.81 -18.43 1.55
CA GLY A 27 1.20 -19.26 0.50
C GLY A 27 2.25 -19.85 -0.44
N LEU A 28 3.20 -19.04 -0.86
CA LEU A 28 4.31 -19.50 -1.72
C LEU A 28 5.15 -20.56 -1.02
N LYS A 29 5.50 -20.34 0.24
CA LYS A 29 6.28 -21.27 1.05
C LYS A 29 5.58 -22.63 1.19
N LYS A 30 4.27 -22.63 1.29
CA LYS A 30 3.45 -23.84 1.45
C LYS A 30 3.11 -24.52 0.12
N GLY A 31 3.52 -23.95 -1.00
CA GLY A 31 3.23 -24.51 -2.32
C GLY A 31 1.77 -24.39 -2.75
N VAL A 32 1.06 -23.40 -2.24
CA VAL A 32 -0.33 -23.14 -2.61
C VAL A 32 -0.43 -22.78 -4.09
N ALA A 33 -1.51 -23.19 -4.76
CA ALA A 33 -1.74 -22.87 -6.16
C ALA A 33 -1.62 -21.35 -6.39
N LEU A 34 -0.87 -20.95 -7.42
CA LEU A 34 -0.57 -19.56 -7.70
C LEU A 34 -1.84 -18.75 -7.99
N GLU A 35 -2.83 -19.38 -8.60
CA GLU A 35 -4.11 -18.75 -8.92
C GLU A 35 -4.90 -18.36 -7.66
N ARG A 36 -4.78 -19.14 -6.60
CA ARG A 36 -5.41 -18.81 -5.30
C ARG A 36 -4.78 -17.55 -4.72
N ILE A 37 -3.46 -17.46 -4.80
CA ILE A 37 -2.72 -16.28 -4.30
C ILE A 37 -3.06 -15.06 -5.15
N ALA A 38 -3.07 -15.21 -6.48
CA ALA A 38 -3.40 -14.12 -7.40
C ALA A 38 -4.81 -13.59 -7.17
N THR A 39 -5.78 -14.47 -6.93
CA THR A 39 -7.16 -14.07 -6.61
C THR A 39 -7.19 -13.20 -5.36
N TYR A 40 -6.42 -13.57 -4.34
CA TYR A 40 -6.31 -12.77 -3.12
C TYR A 40 -5.67 -11.40 -3.38
N ILE A 41 -4.64 -11.33 -4.22
CA ILE A 41 -3.99 -10.06 -4.58
C ILE A 41 -5.02 -9.10 -5.20
N ILE A 42 -5.84 -9.60 -6.12
CA ILE A 42 -6.87 -8.80 -6.78
C ILE A 42 -7.92 -8.33 -5.76
N PHE A 43 -8.34 -9.21 -4.86
CA PHE A 43 -9.28 -8.87 -3.80
C PHE A 43 -8.75 -7.74 -2.92
N HIS A 44 -7.50 -7.87 -2.45
CA HIS A 44 -6.87 -6.86 -1.61
C HIS A 44 -6.75 -5.52 -2.34
N TRP A 45 -6.38 -5.55 -3.62
CA TRP A 45 -6.31 -4.35 -4.45
C TRP A 45 -7.66 -3.64 -4.49
N GLN A 46 -8.72 -4.37 -4.82
CA GLN A 46 -10.05 -3.78 -4.98
C GLN A 46 -10.65 -3.25 -3.68
N HIS A 47 -10.34 -3.89 -2.55
CA HIS A 47 -10.97 -3.57 -1.27
C HIS A 47 -10.10 -2.68 -0.35
N ASN A 48 -8.83 -2.52 -0.67
CA ASN A 48 -7.90 -1.83 0.22
C ASN A 48 -6.89 -0.97 -0.52
N GLN A 49 -6.02 -1.58 -1.31
CA GLN A 49 -4.81 -0.96 -1.82
C GLN A 49 -5.10 0.15 -2.85
N GLU A 50 -6.08 -0.03 -3.72
CA GLU A 50 -6.44 0.97 -4.72
C GLU A 50 -6.88 2.27 -4.06
N ALA A 51 -7.78 2.19 -3.09
CA ALA A 51 -8.26 3.35 -2.35
C ALA A 51 -7.10 4.05 -1.62
N HIS A 52 -6.22 3.26 -0.99
CA HIS A 52 -5.04 3.80 -0.29
C HIS A 52 -4.14 4.60 -1.23
N PHE A 53 -3.80 4.06 -2.40
CA PHE A 53 -2.97 4.76 -3.38
C PHE A 53 -3.64 6.04 -3.88
N LEU A 54 -4.96 5.98 -4.15
CA LEU A 54 -5.70 7.16 -4.61
C LEU A 54 -5.75 8.24 -3.54
N GLU A 55 -5.90 7.88 -2.28
CA GLU A 55 -5.89 8.83 -1.16
C GLU A 55 -4.54 9.53 -1.03
N GLU A 56 -3.45 8.78 -1.13
CA GLU A 56 -2.11 9.37 -1.12
C GLU A 56 -1.92 10.33 -2.29
N GLU A 57 -2.29 9.91 -3.49
CA GLU A 57 -2.10 10.69 -4.72
C GLU A 57 -2.99 11.94 -4.76
N LYS A 58 -4.16 11.88 -4.16
CA LYS A 58 -5.14 12.98 -4.20
C LYS A 58 -5.00 13.91 -3.00
N PHE A 59 -4.79 13.39 -1.80
CA PHE A 59 -4.86 14.17 -0.57
C PHE A 59 -3.52 14.45 0.11
N LEU A 60 -2.47 13.74 -0.25
CA LEU A 60 -1.16 13.90 0.39
C LEU A 60 -0.10 14.44 -0.56
N PHE A 61 0.15 13.76 -1.68
CA PHE A 61 1.28 14.07 -2.57
C PHE A 61 1.20 15.44 -3.26
N PRO A 62 0.02 16.00 -3.60
CA PRO A 62 -0.03 17.29 -4.31
C PRO A 62 0.47 18.49 -3.51
N TYR A 63 0.62 18.37 -2.19
CA TYR A 63 1.01 19.50 -1.33
C TYR A 63 2.49 19.84 -1.40
N ILE A 64 3.32 18.96 -1.96
CA ILE A 64 4.75 19.21 -2.07
C ILE A 64 5.26 18.59 -3.36
N LYS A 65 6.12 19.30 -4.07
CA LYS A 65 6.75 18.81 -5.30
C LYS A 65 8.20 18.47 -4.98
N HIS A 66 8.53 17.18 -5.02
CA HIS A 66 9.85 16.71 -4.66
C HIS A 66 10.10 15.32 -5.29
N GLU A 67 11.38 15.00 -5.51
CA GLU A 67 11.78 13.71 -6.08
C GLU A 67 11.35 12.51 -5.24
N LEU A 68 11.20 12.68 -3.91
CA LEU A 68 10.70 11.63 -3.04
C LEU A 68 9.24 11.26 -3.37
N ILE A 69 8.45 12.25 -3.77
CA ILE A 69 7.07 12.04 -4.24
C ILE A 69 7.09 11.31 -5.57
N ASP A 70 7.97 11.73 -6.49
CA ASP A 70 8.10 11.10 -7.81
C ASP A 70 8.45 9.61 -7.67
N GLN A 71 9.30 9.28 -6.71
CA GLN A 71 9.66 7.89 -6.41
C GLN A 71 8.45 7.08 -5.94
N ALA A 72 7.63 7.65 -5.03
CA ALA A 72 6.42 6.99 -4.55
C ALA A 72 5.43 6.75 -5.68
N LEU A 73 5.22 7.74 -6.54
CA LEU A 73 4.32 7.62 -7.70
C LEU A 73 4.80 6.56 -8.69
N LYS A 74 6.10 6.48 -8.90
CA LYS A 74 6.70 5.47 -9.76
C LYS A 74 6.46 4.06 -9.18
N GLU A 75 6.63 3.91 -7.86
CA GLU A 75 6.39 2.64 -7.20
C GLU A 75 4.92 2.24 -7.25
N HIS A 76 4.00 3.19 -7.09
CA HIS A 76 2.56 2.94 -7.26
C HIS A 76 2.27 2.37 -8.64
N GLU A 77 2.86 2.95 -9.68
CA GLU A 77 2.65 2.49 -11.05
C GLU A 77 3.23 1.10 -11.29
N GLN A 78 4.42 0.84 -10.77
CA GLN A 78 5.05 -0.49 -10.84
C GLN A 78 4.18 -1.55 -10.16
N ILE A 79 3.63 -1.23 -8.99
CA ILE A 79 2.75 -2.14 -8.25
C ILE A 79 1.47 -2.41 -9.04
N ARG A 80 0.85 -1.37 -9.63
CA ARG A 80 -0.35 -1.52 -10.47
C ARG A 80 -0.10 -2.48 -11.63
N GLN A 81 1.04 -2.31 -12.32
CA GLN A 81 1.43 -3.17 -13.44
C GLN A 81 1.64 -4.62 -13.00
N MET A 82 2.29 -4.82 -11.86
CA MET A 82 2.50 -6.18 -11.33
C MET A 82 1.19 -6.87 -10.97
N ILE A 83 0.23 -6.12 -10.43
CA ILE A 83 -1.10 -6.67 -10.10
C ILE A 83 -1.80 -7.15 -11.38
N GLU A 84 -1.73 -6.35 -12.45
CA GLU A 84 -2.29 -6.75 -13.76
C GLU A 84 -1.62 -8.02 -14.29
N GLN A 85 -0.30 -8.11 -14.16
CA GLN A 85 0.46 -9.29 -14.57
C GLN A 85 0.09 -10.52 -13.73
N CYS A 86 -0.06 -10.34 -12.42
CA CYS A 86 -0.47 -11.42 -11.53
C CYS A 86 -1.86 -11.96 -11.89
N ALA A 87 -2.77 -11.06 -12.28
CA ALA A 87 -4.12 -11.44 -12.70
C ALA A 87 -4.11 -12.21 -14.02
N ALA A 88 -3.23 -11.84 -14.96
CA ALA A 88 -3.18 -12.43 -16.28
C ALA A 88 -2.45 -13.78 -16.30
N ALA A 89 -1.27 -13.87 -15.65
CA ALA A 89 -0.43 -15.06 -15.71
C ALA A 89 0.48 -15.11 -14.47
N PRO A 90 -0.03 -15.57 -13.33
CA PRO A 90 0.78 -15.60 -12.11
C PRO A 90 1.91 -16.61 -12.20
N THR A 91 3.11 -16.19 -11.75
CA THR A 91 4.26 -17.07 -11.60
C THR A 91 4.81 -16.90 -10.19
N GLU A 92 5.54 -17.90 -9.70
CA GLU A 92 6.16 -17.82 -8.36
C GLU A 92 7.08 -16.58 -8.25
N ALA A 93 7.90 -16.34 -9.27
CA ALA A 93 8.81 -15.20 -9.29
C ALA A 93 8.02 -13.86 -9.25
N LEU A 94 6.96 -13.75 -10.03
CA LEU A 94 6.14 -12.53 -10.08
C LEU A 94 5.46 -12.25 -8.75
N LEU A 95 4.88 -13.26 -8.12
CA LEU A 95 4.22 -13.11 -6.82
C LEU A 95 5.22 -12.74 -5.73
N THR A 96 6.41 -13.34 -5.76
CA THR A 96 7.49 -13.01 -4.83
C THR A 96 7.93 -11.56 -5.02
N ASP A 97 8.17 -11.14 -6.27
CA ASP A 97 8.60 -9.78 -6.59
C ASP A 97 7.56 -8.75 -6.18
N TYR A 98 6.29 -9.05 -6.39
CA TYR A 98 5.20 -8.18 -5.97
C TYR A 98 5.21 -7.98 -4.45
N ALA A 99 5.28 -9.06 -3.68
CA ALA A 99 5.29 -8.98 -2.23
C ALA A 99 6.50 -8.20 -1.71
N GLU A 100 7.66 -8.39 -2.32
CA GLU A 100 8.87 -7.66 -1.95
C GLU A 100 8.81 -6.19 -2.32
N LEU A 101 8.32 -5.86 -3.51
CA LEU A 101 8.18 -4.46 -3.93
C LEU A 101 7.18 -3.72 -3.04
N LEU A 102 6.04 -4.33 -2.74
CA LEU A 102 5.04 -3.72 -1.86
C LEU A 102 5.62 -3.47 -0.47
N THR A 103 6.33 -4.44 0.09
CA THR A 103 6.99 -4.29 1.39
C THR A 103 8.00 -3.15 1.38
N ALA A 104 8.86 -3.10 0.36
CA ALA A 104 9.86 -2.05 0.23
C ALA A 104 9.23 -0.67 0.06
N HIS A 105 8.16 -0.58 -0.72
CA HIS A 105 7.41 0.66 -0.94
C HIS A 105 6.81 1.19 0.37
N ILE A 106 6.17 0.32 1.15
CA ILE A 106 5.59 0.70 2.45
C ILE A 106 6.68 1.22 3.39
N ARG A 107 7.81 0.52 3.46
CA ARG A 107 8.94 0.94 4.31
C ARG A 107 9.52 2.28 3.86
N TYR A 108 9.59 2.50 2.55
CA TYR A 108 10.03 3.78 1.99
C TYR A 108 9.13 4.91 2.44
N GLU A 109 7.81 4.74 2.34
CA GLU A 109 6.87 5.77 2.78
C GLU A 109 6.96 6.02 4.28
N GLU A 110 7.04 4.97 5.10
CA GLU A 110 7.08 5.11 6.56
C GLU A 110 8.39 5.68 7.09
N ARG A 111 9.51 5.37 6.46
CA ARG A 111 10.85 5.73 6.95
C ARG A 111 11.45 6.96 6.28
N VAL A 112 11.03 7.29 5.09
CA VAL A 112 11.61 8.37 4.28
C VAL A 112 10.58 9.43 3.91
N LEU A 113 9.52 9.05 3.20
CA LEU A 113 8.59 10.02 2.63
C LEU A 113 7.72 10.70 3.68
N PHE A 114 7.04 9.95 4.52
CA PHE A 114 6.15 10.54 5.54
C PHE A 114 6.92 11.42 6.52
N PRO A 115 8.09 11.01 7.06
CA PRO A 115 8.88 11.90 7.89
C PRO A 115 9.29 13.19 7.18
N TYR A 116 9.67 13.11 5.91
CA TYR A 116 10.00 14.29 5.10
C TYR A 116 8.80 15.24 5.00
N MET A 117 7.62 14.71 4.74
CA MET A 117 6.41 15.52 4.63
C MET A 117 6.03 16.14 5.98
N GLU A 118 6.17 15.38 7.06
CA GLU A 118 5.90 15.87 8.42
C GLU A 118 6.80 17.05 8.78
N GLU A 119 8.06 17.03 8.34
CA GLU A 119 9.03 18.10 8.60
C GLU A 119 8.85 19.31 7.71
N ASN A 120 8.36 19.13 6.48
CA ASN A 120 8.37 20.17 5.46
C ASN A 120 7.00 20.77 5.14
N LEU A 121 5.92 20.22 5.68
CA LEU A 121 4.59 20.79 5.53
C LEU A 121 4.21 21.53 6.81
N SER A 122 3.48 22.64 6.64
CA SER A 122 3.00 23.42 7.79
C SER A 122 1.91 22.64 8.55
N ASP A 123 1.70 23.02 9.82
CA ASP A 123 0.63 22.43 10.62
C ASP A 123 -0.74 22.67 9.99
N GLU A 124 -0.93 23.80 9.32
CA GLU A 124 -2.18 24.14 8.62
C GLU A 124 -2.43 23.18 7.46
N VAL A 125 -1.40 22.90 6.66
CA VAL A 125 -1.49 21.95 5.53
C VAL A 125 -1.73 20.54 6.05
N LEU A 126 -1.00 20.12 7.08
CA LEU A 126 -1.18 18.79 7.69
C LEU A 126 -2.60 18.63 8.22
N SER A 127 -3.16 19.68 8.84
CA SER A 127 -4.56 19.65 9.34
C SER A 127 -5.56 19.52 8.21
N GLU A 128 -5.32 20.18 7.08
CA GLU A 128 -6.18 20.05 5.89
C GLU A 128 -6.13 18.63 5.34
N ILE A 129 -4.94 18.04 5.24
CA ILE A 129 -4.77 16.64 4.83
C ILE A 129 -5.55 15.73 5.77
N GLY A 130 -5.42 15.93 7.08
CA GLY A 130 -6.11 15.13 8.09
C GLY A 130 -7.63 15.21 7.94
N ARG A 131 -8.19 16.38 7.67
CA ARG A 131 -9.62 16.55 7.45
C ARG A 131 -10.08 15.78 6.20
N ASN A 132 -9.33 15.90 5.11
CA ASN A 132 -9.67 15.21 3.86
C ASN A 132 -9.63 13.70 4.03
N LEU A 133 -8.60 13.17 4.68
CA LEU A 133 -8.49 11.75 4.95
C LEU A 133 -9.60 11.26 5.86
N CYS A 134 -9.94 12.02 6.90
CA CYS A 134 -11.01 11.65 7.83
C CYS A 134 -12.35 11.51 7.12
N ASN A 135 -12.62 12.40 6.14
CA ASN A 135 -13.88 12.40 5.40
C ASN A 135 -13.95 11.35 4.29
N GLU A 136 -12.82 11.04 3.66
CA GLU A 136 -12.78 10.22 2.45
C GLU A 136 -12.17 8.83 2.64
N HIS A 137 -11.58 8.56 3.80
CA HIS A 137 -10.91 7.28 4.06
C HIS A 137 -11.93 6.14 4.20
N HIS A 138 -11.79 5.12 3.37
CA HIS A 138 -12.71 3.98 3.31
C HIS A 138 -12.01 2.61 3.36
N THR A 139 -10.86 2.53 3.98
CA THR A 139 -10.16 1.27 4.10
C THR A 139 -10.74 0.46 5.25
N GLU A 140 -11.15 -0.76 4.97
CA GLU A 140 -11.73 -1.66 5.96
C GLU A 140 -10.77 -2.81 6.28
N GLU A 141 -10.92 -3.39 7.47
CA GLU A 141 -10.22 -4.61 7.83
C GLU A 141 -10.65 -5.72 6.89
N GLU A 142 -9.66 -6.45 6.37
CA GLU A 142 -9.87 -7.44 5.33
C GLU A 142 -10.40 -8.75 5.91
N GLU A 143 -11.56 -9.20 5.39
CA GLU A 143 -12.10 -10.53 5.68
C GLU A 143 -12.05 -11.34 4.39
N TYR A 144 -11.14 -12.30 4.30
CA TYR A 144 -10.98 -13.11 3.11
C TYR A 144 -11.20 -14.59 3.47
N PRO A 145 -12.22 -15.24 2.86
CA PRO A 145 -12.61 -16.59 3.28
C PRO A 145 -11.60 -17.68 2.95
N ASP A 146 -10.80 -17.54 1.90
CA ASP A 146 -9.80 -18.55 1.54
C ASP A 146 -8.47 -18.28 2.25
N GLU A 147 -8.33 -18.82 3.45
CA GLU A 147 -7.15 -18.64 4.28
C GLU A 147 -5.98 -19.53 3.83
N PHE A 148 -5.53 -19.36 2.59
CA PHE A 148 -4.48 -20.19 1.97
C PHE A 148 -3.12 -20.11 2.69
N TRP A 149 -2.92 -19.10 3.50
CA TRP A 149 -1.66 -18.87 4.24
C TRP A 149 -1.56 -19.68 5.54
N GLN A 150 -2.64 -20.30 5.96
CA GLN A 150 -2.69 -21.08 7.21
C GLN A 150 -1.92 -22.41 7.11
#